data_aa99ff2b3d1e118406279ca2c48125c3
#
_entry.id   aa99ff2b3d1e118406279ca2c48125c3
#
_cell.length_a   1.000
_cell.length_b   1.000
_cell.length_c   1.000
_cell.angle_alpha   90.00
_cell.angle_beta   90.00
_cell.angle_gamma   90.00
#
_symmetry.space_group_name_H-M   'P 1'
#
loop_
_entity.id
_entity.type
_entity.pdbx_description
1 polymer ?
#
loop_
_entity_poly.entity_id
_entity_poly.type
_entity_poly.pdbx_seq_one_letter_code
_entity_poly.pdbx_strand_id
1 'polypeptide(L)'
;MKISSIFLGVACACSFFSCTPAQQEVKVEEGKNAVIETIMTRRSVRKYQPQAVNRDTMQVIVECGINAPNAINRQAWEVRIVDNPEVIKKLTDLYVKDNPKEAENPNFKNMFRNAPTVAFIANDTTFAYSPVDCGLMA
;
A
#
# COMPACT_ATOMS: atom_id res chain seq x y z
N MET A 1 -45.42 -77.01 -16.41
CA MET A 1 -44.74 -76.01 -17.25
C MET A 1 -44.48 -74.84 -16.35
N LYS A 2 -43.22 -74.63 -15.87
CA LYS A 2 -42.84 -73.57 -14.93
C LYS A 2 -42.09 -72.53 -15.70
N ILE A 3 -42.59 -71.32 -15.69
CA ILE A 3 -41.93 -70.10 -16.28
C ILE A 3 -41.24 -69.42 -15.16
N SER A 4 -39.90 -69.42 -15.16
CA SER A 4 -39.09 -68.64 -14.22
C SER A 4 -38.88 -67.23 -14.77
N SER A 5 -39.37 -66.27 -14.05
CA SER A 5 -39.09 -64.80 -14.32
C SER A 5 -37.74 -64.43 -13.74
N ILE A 6 -36.83 -64.00 -14.58
CA ILE A 6 -35.52 -63.43 -14.21
C ILE A 6 -35.73 -61.98 -14.04
N PHE A 7 -35.62 -61.48 -12.80
CA PHE A 7 -35.54 -60.06 -12.52
C PHE A 7 -34.08 -59.58 -12.68
N LEU A 8 -33.84 -58.76 -13.69
CA LEU A 8 -32.56 -58.10 -13.92
C LEU A 8 -32.57 -56.80 -13.16
N GLY A 9 -31.96 -56.76 -11.98
CA GLY A 9 -31.75 -55.53 -11.19
C GLY A 9 -30.63 -54.71 -11.78
N VAL A 10 -30.98 -53.54 -12.33
CA VAL A 10 -30.00 -52.52 -12.72
C VAL A 10 -29.61 -51.73 -11.46
N ALA A 11 -28.41 -51.98 -10.93
CA ALA A 11 -27.81 -51.19 -9.88
C ALA A 11 -27.23 -49.90 -10.49
N CYS A 12 -27.93 -48.79 -10.30
CA CYS A 12 -27.43 -47.44 -10.68
C CYS A 12 -26.42 -46.99 -9.62
N ALA A 13 -25.12 -47.15 -9.90
CA ALA A 13 -24.06 -46.65 -9.08
C ALA A 13 -23.92 -45.13 -9.33
N CYS A 14 -24.53 -44.31 -8.48
CA CYS A 14 -24.30 -42.86 -8.44
C CYS A 14 -22.93 -42.60 -7.81
N SER A 15 -21.91 -42.41 -8.65
CA SER A 15 -20.59 -41.96 -8.24
C SER A 15 -20.70 -40.48 -7.91
N PHE A 16 -20.83 -40.14 -6.62
CA PHE A 16 -20.67 -38.78 -6.16
C PHE A 16 -19.19 -38.38 -6.30
N PHE A 17 -18.86 -37.67 -7.37
CA PHE A 17 -17.60 -36.94 -7.45
C PHE A 17 -17.67 -35.78 -6.45
N SER A 18 -17.20 -36.02 -5.24
CA SER A 18 -16.92 -34.98 -4.27
C SER A 18 -15.69 -34.21 -4.77
N CYS A 19 -15.89 -33.09 -5.47
CA CYS A 19 -14.84 -32.12 -5.72
C CYS A 19 -14.51 -31.45 -4.39
N THR A 20 -13.61 -32.03 -3.63
CA THR A 20 -12.93 -31.32 -2.54
C THR A 20 -11.95 -30.36 -3.21
N PRO A 21 -12.08 -29.04 -3.04
CA PRO A 21 -11.05 -28.15 -3.53
C PRO A 21 -9.75 -28.53 -2.82
N ALA A 22 -8.73 -28.89 -3.59
CA ALA A 22 -7.39 -29.09 -3.05
C ALA A 22 -6.98 -27.80 -2.38
N GLN A 23 -7.00 -27.76 -1.05
CA GLN A 23 -6.31 -26.73 -0.30
C GLN A 23 -4.84 -26.89 -0.67
N GLN A 24 -4.35 -25.98 -1.50
CA GLN A 24 -2.92 -25.80 -1.69
C GLN A 24 -2.37 -25.39 -0.33
N GLU A 25 -1.78 -26.34 0.38
CA GLU A 25 -0.91 -26.01 1.50
C GLU A 25 0.19 -25.12 0.93
N VAL A 26 0.10 -23.84 1.23
CA VAL A 26 1.20 -22.91 1.00
C VAL A 26 2.32 -23.39 1.90
N LYS A 27 3.25 -24.16 1.33
CA LYS A 27 4.53 -24.44 1.99
C LYS A 27 5.20 -23.11 2.22
N VAL A 28 5.08 -22.59 3.43
CA VAL A 28 5.92 -21.48 3.89
C VAL A 28 7.33 -22.07 3.96
N GLU A 29 8.11 -21.82 2.91
CA GLU A 29 9.54 -22.07 2.99
C GLU A 29 10.06 -21.32 4.21
N GLU A 30 10.81 -21.97 5.09
CA GLU A 30 11.48 -21.39 6.26
C GLU A 30 12.61 -20.41 5.86
N GLY A 31 12.52 -19.78 4.70
CA GLY A 31 13.31 -18.64 4.29
C GLY A 31 12.66 -17.35 4.80
N LYS A 32 13.44 -16.41 5.25
CA LYS A 32 12.98 -15.07 5.68
C LYS A 32 12.05 -14.47 4.62
N ASN A 33 10.76 -14.37 4.92
CA ASN A 33 9.81 -13.74 4.03
C ASN A 33 10.14 -12.23 3.97
N ALA A 34 10.55 -11.74 2.79
CA ALA A 34 10.97 -10.35 2.60
C ALA A 34 9.89 -9.33 3.01
N VAL A 35 8.62 -9.68 2.86
CA VAL A 35 7.50 -8.81 3.28
C VAL A 35 7.46 -8.69 4.80
N ILE A 36 7.55 -9.83 5.52
CA ILE A 36 7.58 -9.83 6.99
C ILE A 36 8.82 -9.06 7.47
N GLU A 37 9.97 -9.31 6.88
CA GLU A 37 11.20 -8.60 7.24
C GLU A 37 11.06 -7.09 7.04
N THR A 38 10.50 -6.64 5.93
CA THR A 38 10.24 -5.23 5.65
C THR A 38 9.32 -4.60 6.70
N ILE A 39 8.23 -5.28 7.06
CA ILE A 39 7.27 -4.81 8.08
C ILE A 39 7.95 -4.70 9.44
N MET A 40 8.70 -5.73 9.85
CA MET A 40 9.31 -5.81 11.18
C MET A 40 10.52 -4.88 11.34
N THR A 41 11.24 -4.58 10.26
CA THR A 41 12.42 -3.71 10.28
C THR A 41 12.12 -2.25 9.98
N ARG A 42 10.92 -1.92 9.50
CA ARG A 42 10.49 -0.55 9.21
C ARG A 42 10.74 0.39 10.41
N ARG A 43 11.27 1.55 10.13
CA ARG A 43 11.50 2.63 11.11
C ARG A 43 11.00 3.97 10.55
N SER A 44 10.69 4.90 11.43
CA SER A 44 10.43 6.29 11.07
C SER A 44 11.75 7.00 10.75
N VAL A 45 12.13 6.99 9.48
CA VAL A 45 13.35 7.64 9.01
C VAL A 45 13.16 9.16 9.04
N ARG A 46 14.14 9.90 9.60
CA ARG A 46 14.12 11.37 9.71
C ARG A 46 15.45 12.01 9.29
N LYS A 47 16.32 11.23 8.68
CA LYS A 47 17.56 11.68 8.03
C LYS A 47 17.53 11.15 6.61
N TYR A 48 17.53 12.06 5.67
CA TYR A 48 17.44 11.73 4.25
C TYR A 48 18.77 12.02 3.58
N GLN A 49 19.06 11.28 2.54
CA GLN A 49 20.18 11.56 1.66
C GLN A 49 19.82 12.76 0.76
N PRO A 50 20.79 13.53 0.28
CA PRO A 50 20.53 14.73 -0.55
C PRO A 50 20.08 14.38 -1.98
N GLN A 51 20.13 13.10 -2.35
CA GLN A 51 19.75 12.64 -3.69
C GLN A 51 18.24 12.53 -3.80
N ALA A 52 17.66 13.18 -4.80
CA ALA A 52 16.24 13.02 -5.12
C ALA A 52 15.92 11.58 -5.55
N VAL A 53 14.72 11.13 -5.21
CA VAL A 53 14.22 9.82 -5.64
C VAL A 53 13.87 9.90 -7.13
N ASN A 54 14.28 8.87 -7.89
CA ASN A 54 13.94 8.77 -9.31
C ASN A 54 12.41 8.73 -9.48
N ARG A 55 11.90 9.38 -10.53
CA ARG A 55 10.46 9.48 -10.79
C ARG A 55 9.80 8.13 -10.99
N ASP A 56 10.46 7.19 -11.67
CA ASP A 56 9.92 5.84 -11.88
C ASP A 56 9.77 5.11 -10.54
N THR A 57 10.75 5.26 -9.65
CA THR A 57 10.68 4.71 -8.29
C THR A 57 9.55 5.34 -7.49
N MET A 58 9.38 6.66 -7.59
CA MET A 58 8.28 7.36 -6.93
C MET A 58 6.92 6.92 -7.47
N GLN A 59 6.82 6.67 -8.77
CA GLN A 59 5.60 6.15 -9.36
C GLN A 59 5.23 4.79 -8.78
N VAL A 60 6.18 3.85 -8.69
CA VAL A 60 5.95 2.52 -8.08
C VAL A 60 5.50 2.66 -6.62
N ILE A 61 6.12 3.57 -5.85
CA ILE A 61 5.74 3.81 -4.45
C ILE A 61 4.28 4.31 -4.37
N VAL A 62 3.91 5.26 -5.23
CA VAL A 62 2.54 5.79 -5.27
C VAL A 62 1.55 4.71 -5.72
N GLU A 63 1.90 3.91 -6.72
CA GLU A 63 1.08 2.78 -7.17
C GLU A 63 0.84 1.77 -6.04
N CYS A 64 1.84 1.47 -5.23
CA CYS A 64 1.66 0.66 -4.02
C CYS A 64 0.68 1.31 -3.04
N GLY A 65 0.81 2.61 -2.81
CA GLY A 65 -0.07 3.36 -1.90
C GLY A 65 -1.53 3.37 -2.36
N ILE A 66 -1.80 3.63 -3.65
CA ILE A 66 -3.19 3.68 -4.17
C ILE A 66 -3.90 2.32 -4.17
N ASN A 67 -3.15 1.22 -4.02
CA ASN A 67 -3.72 -0.12 -3.82
C ASN A 67 -4.17 -0.37 -2.36
N ALA A 68 -3.93 0.56 -1.45
CA ALA A 68 -4.43 0.44 -0.08
C ALA A 68 -5.98 0.40 -0.06
N PRO A 69 -6.57 -0.33 0.89
CA PRO A 69 -8.02 -0.36 1.05
C PRO A 69 -8.55 1.04 1.35
N ASN A 70 -9.70 1.36 0.77
CA ASN A 70 -10.38 2.63 1.02
C ASN A 70 -11.89 2.45 1.04
N ALA A 71 -12.60 3.37 1.69
CA ALA A 71 -14.03 3.27 1.89
C ALA A 71 -14.79 3.32 0.56
N ILE A 72 -15.58 2.25 0.31
CA ILE A 72 -16.42 2.09 -0.90
C ILE A 72 -15.68 2.27 -2.23
N ASN A 73 -14.38 2.09 -2.24
CA ASN A 73 -13.50 2.33 -3.39
C ASN A 73 -13.63 3.75 -3.97
N ARG A 74 -13.85 4.75 -3.10
CA ARG A 74 -14.07 6.14 -3.54
C ARG A 74 -12.81 6.81 -4.01
N GLN A 75 -11.63 6.38 -3.51
CA GLN A 75 -10.32 6.96 -3.88
C GLN A 75 -10.31 8.49 -3.72
N ALA A 76 -10.80 8.97 -2.58
CA ALA A 76 -11.02 10.38 -2.29
C ALA A 76 -9.73 11.09 -1.83
N TRP A 77 -8.65 10.90 -2.57
CA TRP A 77 -7.34 11.51 -2.34
C TRP A 77 -6.74 12.04 -3.62
N GLU A 78 -5.77 12.92 -3.46
CA GLU A 78 -4.90 13.38 -4.53
C GLU A 78 -3.44 13.32 -4.06
N VAL A 79 -2.54 12.77 -4.89
CA VAL A 79 -1.12 12.69 -4.57
C VAL A 79 -0.33 13.65 -5.45
N ARG A 80 0.50 14.46 -4.81
CA ARG A 80 1.41 15.39 -5.48
C ARG A 80 2.84 15.12 -5.06
N ILE A 81 3.70 14.81 -6.03
CA ILE A 81 5.13 14.65 -5.81
C ILE A 81 5.84 15.96 -6.11
N VAL A 82 6.61 16.43 -5.15
CA VAL A 82 7.42 17.65 -5.25
C VAL A 82 8.88 17.28 -5.10
N ASP A 83 9.62 17.39 -6.17
CA ASP A 83 11.07 17.16 -6.27
C ASP A 83 11.83 18.39 -6.82
N ASN A 84 11.10 19.47 -7.13
CA ASN A 84 11.69 20.72 -7.57
C ASN A 84 12.25 21.49 -6.36
N PRO A 85 13.57 21.75 -6.30
CA PRO A 85 14.21 22.44 -5.18
C PRO A 85 13.67 23.86 -4.94
N GLU A 86 13.26 24.57 -6.01
CA GLU A 86 12.72 25.92 -5.88
C GLU A 86 11.34 25.92 -5.19
N VAL A 87 10.51 24.91 -5.50
CA VAL A 87 9.21 24.74 -4.86
C VAL A 87 9.39 24.38 -3.39
N ILE A 88 10.28 23.42 -3.09
CA ILE A 88 10.62 23.05 -1.70
C ILE A 88 11.13 24.27 -0.94
N LYS A 89 11.98 25.09 -1.57
CA LYS A 89 12.49 26.34 -0.97
C LYS A 89 11.35 27.32 -0.68
N LYS A 90 10.46 27.57 -1.64
CA LYS A 90 9.31 28.47 -1.44
C LYS A 90 8.42 28.03 -0.28
N LEU A 91 8.14 26.73 -0.18
CA LEU A 91 7.37 26.18 0.94
C LEU A 91 8.12 26.36 2.27
N THR A 92 9.44 26.15 2.27
CA THR A 92 10.28 26.35 3.44
C THR A 92 10.34 27.81 3.87
N ASP A 93 10.46 28.74 2.92
CA ASP A 93 10.45 30.18 3.19
C ASP A 93 9.12 30.64 3.82
N LEU A 94 7.99 30.06 3.39
CA LEU A 94 6.69 30.29 4.04
C LEU A 94 6.65 29.74 5.46
N TYR A 95 7.15 28.52 5.67
CA TYR A 95 7.20 27.91 7.00
C TYR A 95 8.07 28.72 7.98
N VAL A 96 9.23 29.20 7.54
CA VAL A 96 10.16 29.97 8.37
C VAL A 96 9.57 31.31 8.81
N LYS A 97 8.67 31.93 8.03
CA LYS A 97 7.99 33.16 8.46
C LYS A 97 7.22 32.97 9.76
N ASP A 98 6.62 31.83 9.94
CA ASP A 98 5.85 31.50 11.15
C ASP A 98 6.72 30.81 12.22
N ASN A 99 7.90 30.32 11.84
CA ASN A 99 8.83 29.59 12.69
C ASN A 99 10.28 30.12 12.56
N PRO A 100 10.56 31.39 12.90
CA PRO A 100 11.86 31.99 12.62
C PRO A 100 13.04 31.34 13.34
N LYS A 101 12.81 30.70 14.48
CA LYS A 101 13.84 29.96 15.23
C LYS A 101 14.43 28.76 14.46
N GLU A 102 13.66 28.18 13.56
CA GLU A 102 14.15 27.07 12.74
C GLU A 102 15.27 27.51 11.78
N ALA A 103 15.23 28.75 11.31
CA ALA A 103 16.26 29.30 10.44
C ALA A 103 17.61 29.49 11.15
N GLU A 104 17.62 29.57 12.49
CA GLU A 104 18.85 29.71 13.29
C GLU A 104 19.64 28.38 13.37
N ASN A 105 19.00 27.26 13.04
CA ASN A 105 19.66 25.95 13.07
C ASN A 105 20.54 25.77 11.81
N PRO A 106 21.88 25.66 11.95
CA PRO A 106 22.80 25.54 10.81
C PRO A 106 22.58 24.25 9.99
N ASN A 107 21.91 23.26 10.55
CA ASN A 107 21.60 22.01 9.87
C ASN A 107 20.22 22.03 9.18
N PHE A 108 19.44 23.10 9.37
CA PHE A 108 18.14 23.25 8.74
C PHE A 108 18.30 23.70 7.29
N LYS A 109 17.85 22.87 6.35
CA LYS A 109 17.86 23.19 4.91
C LYS A 109 16.45 23.35 4.37
N ASN A 110 15.50 22.55 4.86
CA ASN A 110 14.09 22.68 4.51
C ASN A 110 13.19 22.11 5.61
N MET A 111 11.91 22.51 5.60
CA MET A 111 10.91 22.10 6.58
C MET A 111 10.61 20.58 6.58
N PHE A 112 11.00 19.86 5.54
CA PHE A 112 10.79 18.44 5.37
C PHE A 112 11.97 17.58 5.86
N ARG A 113 12.68 18.01 6.90
CA ARG A 113 13.87 17.34 7.46
C ARG A 113 14.97 17.12 6.43
N ASN A 114 15.10 18.06 5.54
CA ASN A 114 16.07 18.07 4.43
C ASN A 114 15.79 16.99 3.36
N ALA A 115 14.58 16.44 3.30
CA ALA A 115 14.18 15.53 2.22
C ALA A 115 14.18 16.28 0.88
N PRO A 116 14.79 15.71 -0.17
CA PRO A 116 14.84 16.33 -1.50
C PRO A 116 13.60 16.02 -2.35
N THR A 117 12.78 15.06 -1.93
CA THR A 117 11.52 14.66 -2.59
C THR A 117 10.45 14.50 -1.53
N VAL A 118 9.27 15.06 -1.78
CA VAL A 118 8.14 15.04 -0.85
C VAL A 118 6.89 14.61 -1.59
N ALA A 119 6.14 13.70 -0.99
CA ALA A 119 4.81 13.33 -1.43
C ALA A 119 3.77 14.02 -0.53
N PHE A 120 2.87 14.79 -1.12
CA PHE A 120 1.70 15.34 -0.45
C PHE A 120 0.50 14.47 -0.79
N ILE A 121 -0.24 14.06 0.22
CA ILE A 121 -1.51 13.37 0.08
C ILE A 121 -2.60 14.32 0.57
N ALA A 122 -3.43 14.79 -0.35
CA ALA A 122 -4.57 15.65 -0.04
C ALA A 122 -5.84 14.82 0.02
N ASN A 123 -6.70 15.10 0.98
CA ASN A 123 -7.98 14.44 1.14
C ASN A 123 -9.16 15.28 0.62
N ASP A 124 -10.21 14.61 0.15
CA ASP A 124 -11.49 15.24 -0.11
C ASP A 124 -12.21 15.52 1.23
N THR A 125 -12.32 16.78 1.61
CA THR A 125 -12.92 17.19 2.88
C THR A 125 -14.45 16.99 2.92
N THR A 126 -15.07 16.69 1.79
CA THR A 126 -16.51 16.40 1.70
C THR A 126 -16.84 14.94 2.01
N PHE A 127 -15.83 14.07 2.06
CA PHE A 127 -16.00 12.65 2.34
C PHE A 127 -15.43 12.27 3.71
N ALA A 128 -16.30 11.84 4.60
CA ALA A 128 -15.97 11.62 6.02
C ALA A 128 -14.83 10.61 6.27
N TYR A 129 -14.67 9.61 5.40
CA TYR A 129 -13.65 8.58 5.55
C TYR A 129 -12.32 8.93 4.85
N SER A 130 -12.27 10.00 4.06
CA SER A 130 -11.08 10.40 3.30
C SER A 130 -9.80 10.56 4.15
N PRO A 131 -9.83 11.13 5.39
CA PRO A 131 -8.64 11.20 6.22
C PRO A 131 -8.08 9.83 6.61
N VAL A 132 -8.96 8.86 6.88
CA VAL A 132 -8.56 7.48 7.20
C VAL A 132 -7.97 6.81 5.97
N ASP A 133 -8.64 6.95 4.83
CA ASP A 133 -8.18 6.41 3.55
C ASP A 133 -6.79 6.95 3.16
N CYS A 134 -6.56 8.26 3.34
CA CYS A 134 -5.23 8.86 3.15
C CYS A 134 -4.18 8.30 4.10
N GLY A 135 -4.55 8.01 5.34
CA GLY A 135 -3.65 7.39 6.32
C GLY A 135 -3.29 5.94 5.99
N LEU A 136 -4.22 5.19 5.37
CA LEU A 136 -3.97 3.83 4.91
C LEU A 136 -3.08 3.81 3.65
N MET A 137 -3.18 4.84 2.81
CA MET A 137 -2.37 5.01 1.62
C MET A 137 -0.91 5.39 1.95
N ALA A 138 -0.67 6.12 3.04
CA ALA A 138 0.64 6.64 3.44
C ALA A 138 1.52 5.58 4.11
#